data_75938d7c1fc12c07483b5a01b1139edb
#
_entry.id   75938d7c1fc12c07483b5a01b1139edb
#
_cell.length_a   1.000
_cell.length_b   1.000
_cell.length_c   1.000
_cell.angle_alpha   90.00
_cell.angle_beta   90.00
_cell.angle_gamma   90.00
#
_symmetry.space_group_name_H-M   'P 1'
#
loop_
_entity.id
_entity.type
_entity.pdbx_description
1 polymer ?
#
loop_
_entity_poly.entity_id
_entity_poly.type
_entity_poly.pdbx_seq_one_letter_code
_entity_poly.pdbx_strand_id
1 'polypeptide(L)'
;RISPGLQQEFMAKTLVIVESPAKAKTINKYLGPDFVVKSSVGHIRDLPTAGSGGNNVDPKERAAQAAKTRKMPPAKKAAYKKKKGREQLIRRMGIDPARGWEANYQILPGKEKVVNELKKLAANADSIYLATDLDREGEAIAWHLREAIGGDDSRYQRVVFNEITKKA
;
A
#
# COMPACT_ATOMS: atom_id res chain seq x y z
N ARG A 1 1.36 -2.31 -35.48
CA ARG A 1 0.19 -3.17 -35.19
C ARG A 1 0.31 -3.60 -33.74
N ILE A 2 -0.56 -3.07 -32.88
CA ILE A 2 -0.63 -3.42 -31.45
C ILE A 2 -1.41 -4.74 -31.36
N SER A 3 -0.88 -5.69 -30.61
CA SER A 3 -1.49 -7.02 -30.46
C SER A 3 -2.90 -6.90 -29.84
N PRO A 4 -3.90 -7.70 -30.31
CA PRO A 4 -5.30 -7.60 -29.84
C PRO A 4 -5.49 -7.74 -28.32
N GLY A 5 -4.60 -8.48 -27.65
CA GLY A 5 -4.66 -8.66 -26.19
C GLY A 5 -4.28 -7.44 -25.38
N LEU A 6 -3.48 -6.52 -25.91
CA LEU A 6 -3.11 -5.26 -25.24
C LEU A 6 -4.22 -4.20 -25.33
N GLN A 7 -5.05 -4.24 -26.36
CA GLN A 7 -6.18 -3.31 -26.53
C GLN A 7 -7.35 -3.63 -25.58
N GLN A 8 -7.53 -4.89 -25.20
CA GLN A 8 -8.62 -5.30 -24.30
C GLN A 8 -8.35 -4.91 -22.84
N GLU A 9 -7.06 -4.86 -22.40
CA GLU A 9 -6.71 -4.38 -21.05
C GLU A 9 -6.97 -2.87 -20.85
N PHE A 10 -7.01 -2.08 -21.92
CA PHE A 10 -7.24 -0.62 -21.86
C PHE A 10 -8.71 -0.20 -21.89
N MET A 11 -9.64 -1.13 -22.12
CA MET A 11 -11.07 -0.82 -22.23
C MET A 11 -11.93 -1.36 -21.07
N ALA A 12 -11.31 -1.95 -20.05
CA ALA A 12 -12.06 -2.49 -18.93
C ALA A 12 -12.61 -1.38 -18.05
N LYS A 13 -13.93 -1.31 -17.97
CA LYS A 13 -14.65 -0.33 -17.15
C LYS A 13 -14.54 -0.62 -15.65
N THR A 14 -14.27 -1.87 -15.27
CA THR A 14 -14.24 -2.29 -13.88
C THR A 14 -12.97 -3.09 -13.55
N LEU A 15 -12.22 -2.62 -12.56
CA LEU A 15 -11.08 -3.33 -11.99
C LEU A 15 -11.54 -4.12 -10.75
N VAL A 16 -11.36 -5.42 -10.75
CA VAL A 16 -11.63 -6.30 -9.60
C VAL A 16 -10.31 -6.71 -8.96
N ILE A 17 -10.16 -6.40 -7.68
CA ILE A 17 -8.93 -6.73 -6.92
C ILE A 17 -9.26 -7.75 -5.85
N VAL A 18 -8.55 -8.89 -5.88
CA VAL A 18 -8.63 -9.98 -4.89
C VAL A 18 -7.30 -10.14 -4.18
N GLU A 19 -7.27 -10.90 -3.07
CA GLU A 19 -6.04 -11.09 -2.31
C GLU A 19 -5.08 -12.12 -2.93
N SER A 20 -5.58 -13.14 -3.66
CA SER A 20 -4.74 -14.22 -4.15
C SER A 20 -4.78 -14.39 -5.68
N PRO A 21 -3.64 -14.80 -6.32
CA PRO A 21 -3.59 -15.06 -7.75
C PRO A 21 -4.52 -16.21 -8.18
N ALA A 22 -4.71 -17.21 -7.31
CA ALA A 22 -5.60 -18.34 -7.58
C ALA A 22 -7.06 -17.88 -7.72
N LYS A 23 -7.53 -17.02 -6.80
CA LYS A 23 -8.86 -16.41 -6.87
C LYS A 23 -9.00 -15.55 -8.12
N ALA A 24 -8.00 -14.71 -8.42
CA ALA A 24 -8.02 -13.90 -9.64
C ALA A 24 -8.20 -14.74 -10.90
N LYS A 25 -7.45 -15.85 -11.01
CA LYS A 25 -7.56 -16.77 -12.15
C LYS A 25 -8.94 -17.41 -12.25
N THR A 26 -9.54 -17.78 -11.13
CA THR A 26 -10.87 -18.43 -11.10
C THR A 26 -11.98 -17.44 -11.45
N ILE A 27 -11.99 -16.27 -10.82
CA ILE A 27 -12.99 -15.22 -11.05
C ILE A 27 -12.94 -14.72 -12.49
N ASN A 28 -11.74 -14.53 -13.04
CA ASN A 28 -11.56 -14.08 -14.42
C ASN A 28 -12.17 -15.04 -15.46
N LYS A 29 -12.38 -16.32 -15.13
CA LYS A 29 -13.10 -17.27 -16.00
C LYS A 29 -14.60 -17.03 -16.06
N TYR A 30 -15.15 -16.39 -15.04
CA TYR A 30 -16.61 -16.17 -14.93
C TYR A 30 -17.03 -14.78 -15.37
N LEU A 31 -16.13 -13.80 -15.21
CA LEU A 31 -16.38 -12.42 -15.61
C LEU A 31 -16.07 -12.19 -17.11
N GLY A 32 -16.83 -11.29 -17.73
CA GLY A 32 -16.69 -10.94 -19.13
C GLY A 32 -15.56 -9.92 -19.41
N PRO A 33 -15.43 -9.47 -20.65
CA PRO A 33 -14.36 -8.57 -21.10
C PRO A 33 -14.40 -7.15 -20.49
N ASP A 34 -15.51 -6.77 -19.88
CA ASP A 34 -15.65 -5.47 -19.20
C ASP A 34 -14.93 -5.42 -17.84
N PHE A 35 -14.37 -6.54 -17.40
CA PHE A 35 -13.70 -6.69 -16.12
C PHE A 35 -12.24 -7.06 -16.28
N VAL A 36 -11.37 -6.39 -15.52
CA VAL A 36 -9.98 -6.79 -15.31
C VAL A 36 -9.84 -7.30 -13.89
N VAL A 37 -9.49 -8.58 -13.73
CA VAL A 37 -9.29 -9.18 -12.41
C VAL A 37 -7.80 -9.29 -12.11
N LYS A 38 -7.37 -8.70 -10.99
CA LYS A 38 -5.98 -8.71 -10.52
C LYS A 38 -5.89 -9.10 -9.06
N SER A 39 -4.72 -9.55 -8.66
CA SER A 39 -4.44 -9.91 -7.26
C SER A 39 -3.46 -8.91 -6.63
N SER A 40 -3.69 -8.58 -5.35
CA SER A 40 -2.73 -7.86 -4.50
C SER A 40 -1.57 -8.76 -4.03
N VAL A 41 -1.73 -10.08 -4.20
CA VAL A 41 -0.78 -11.07 -3.66
C VAL A 41 -0.64 -10.91 -2.14
N GLY A 42 -1.76 -10.87 -1.43
CA GLY A 42 -1.85 -10.65 0.02
C GLY A 42 -1.69 -9.17 0.41
N HIS A 43 -1.15 -8.95 1.61
CA HIS A 43 -0.91 -7.59 2.12
C HIS A 43 0.08 -6.81 1.25
N ILE A 44 -0.21 -5.53 1.06
CA ILE A 44 0.63 -4.60 0.29
C ILE A 44 1.31 -3.55 1.16
N ARG A 45 0.75 -3.28 2.34
CA ARG A 45 1.20 -2.26 3.28
C ARG A 45 1.16 -2.79 4.71
N ASP A 46 2.09 -2.33 5.53
CA ASP A 46 2.10 -2.59 6.97
C ASP A 46 2.82 -1.46 7.72
N LEU A 47 2.76 -1.49 9.04
CA LEU A 47 3.61 -0.66 9.89
C LEU A 47 5.07 -1.07 9.70
N PRO A 48 6.03 -0.13 9.82
CA PRO A 48 7.44 -0.47 9.75
C PRO A 48 7.79 -1.51 10.83
N THR A 49 8.42 -2.60 10.42
CA THR A 49 8.96 -3.58 11.36
C THR A 49 10.25 -3.05 11.98
N ALA A 50 10.48 -3.33 13.27
CA ALA A 50 11.71 -2.96 13.96
C ALA A 50 12.91 -3.53 13.21
N GLY A 51 13.72 -2.67 12.57
CA GLY A 51 14.86 -3.07 11.75
C GLY A 51 14.73 -2.85 10.25
N SER A 52 13.52 -2.70 9.70
CA SER A 52 13.34 -2.42 8.25
C SER A 52 13.75 -1.00 7.84
N GLY A 53 13.89 -0.10 8.81
CA GLY A 53 14.42 1.25 8.62
C GLY A 53 15.91 1.36 8.91
N GLY A 54 16.71 0.40 8.48
CA GLY A 54 18.17 0.46 8.63
C GLY A 54 18.69 1.81 8.15
N ASN A 55 19.31 2.57 9.07
CA ASN A 55 19.97 3.82 8.73
C ASN A 55 21.16 3.50 7.80
N ASN A 56 20.92 3.42 6.50
CA ASN A 56 21.96 3.61 5.49
C ASN A 56 22.34 5.10 5.39
N VAL A 57 22.45 5.77 6.55
CA VAL A 57 23.04 7.10 6.59
C VAL A 57 24.54 6.92 6.44
N ASP A 58 25.09 7.49 5.39
CA ASP A 58 26.54 7.49 5.14
C ASP A 58 27.29 7.83 6.44
N PRO A 59 28.30 7.04 6.83
CA PRO A 59 29.16 7.33 7.99
C PRO A 59 29.66 8.78 8.03
N LYS A 60 29.92 9.39 6.88
CA LYS A 60 30.32 10.80 6.75
C LYS A 60 29.21 11.76 7.16
N GLU A 61 27.98 11.51 6.73
CA GLU A 61 26.81 12.33 7.12
C GLU A 61 26.50 12.19 8.61
N ARG A 62 26.65 10.98 9.16
CA ARG A 62 26.50 10.72 10.61
C ARG A 62 27.54 11.49 11.42
N ALA A 63 28.81 11.49 10.99
CA ALA A 63 29.88 12.24 11.62
C ALA A 63 29.67 13.76 11.55
N ALA A 64 29.25 14.27 10.39
CA ALA A 64 28.95 15.70 10.19
C ALA A 64 27.77 16.16 11.08
N GLN A 65 26.72 15.32 11.21
CA GLN A 65 25.58 15.61 12.05
C GLN A 65 25.91 15.57 13.55
N ALA A 66 26.78 14.65 13.95
CA ALA A 66 27.32 14.59 15.32
C ALA A 66 28.15 15.83 15.65
N ALA A 67 29.01 16.30 14.73
CA ALA A 67 29.79 17.51 14.88
C ALA A 67 28.91 18.77 15.02
N LYS A 68 27.86 18.90 14.19
CA LYS A 68 26.87 19.98 14.30
C LYS A 68 26.18 19.97 15.67
N THR A 69 25.77 18.79 16.15
CA THR A 69 25.08 18.64 17.42
C THR A 69 25.98 18.98 18.63
N ARG A 70 27.28 18.70 18.54
CA ARG A 70 28.26 19.07 19.60
C ARG A 70 28.39 20.58 19.76
N LYS A 71 28.28 21.33 18.67
CA LYS A 71 28.42 22.82 18.66
C LYS A 71 27.12 23.56 19.01
N MET A 72 26.02 22.84 19.21
CA MET A 72 24.75 23.49 19.56
C MET A 72 24.72 23.97 21.04
N PRO A 73 24.11 25.16 21.31
CA PRO A 73 23.83 25.58 22.67
C PRO A 73 22.99 24.55 23.44
N PRO A 74 23.14 24.41 24.78
CA PRO A 74 22.48 23.37 25.56
C PRO A 74 20.97 23.27 25.35
N ALA A 75 20.23 24.39 25.33
CA ALA A 75 18.81 24.42 25.11
C ALA A 75 18.41 23.92 23.70
N LYS A 76 19.11 24.37 22.67
CA LYS A 76 18.89 23.90 21.28
C LYS A 76 19.24 22.42 21.11
N LYS A 77 20.28 21.95 21.80
CA LYS A 77 20.68 20.56 21.81
C LYS A 77 19.65 19.66 22.47
N ALA A 78 19.04 20.09 23.57
CA ALA A 78 17.95 19.36 24.25
C ALA A 78 16.72 19.24 23.34
N ALA A 79 16.27 20.34 22.75
CA ALA A 79 15.16 20.34 21.78
C ALA A 79 15.44 19.46 20.57
N TYR A 80 16.66 19.52 20.01
CA TYR A 80 17.06 18.68 18.89
C TYR A 80 17.06 17.19 19.24
N LYS A 81 17.58 16.81 20.42
CA LYS A 81 17.55 15.42 20.89
C LYS A 81 16.13 14.91 21.08
N LYS A 82 15.22 15.73 21.66
CA LYS A 82 13.82 15.40 21.83
C LYS A 82 13.13 15.16 20.49
N LYS A 83 13.35 16.07 19.52
CA LYS A 83 12.82 15.94 18.16
C LYS A 83 13.35 14.67 17.47
N LYS A 84 14.65 14.41 17.51
CA LYS A 84 15.27 13.22 16.93
C LYS A 84 14.80 11.92 17.59
N GLY A 85 14.67 11.91 18.91
CA GLY A 85 14.15 10.75 19.64
C GLY A 85 12.70 10.41 19.21
N ARG A 86 11.85 11.44 19.05
CA ARG A 86 10.50 11.27 18.54
C ARG A 86 10.48 10.76 17.09
N GLU A 87 11.24 11.37 16.18
CA GLU A 87 11.36 10.90 14.79
C GLU A 87 11.82 9.45 14.72
N GLN A 88 12.76 9.06 15.58
CA GLN A 88 13.27 7.70 15.65
C GLN A 88 12.23 6.71 16.20
N LEU A 89 11.42 7.14 17.18
CA LEU A 89 10.33 6.35 17.73
C LEU A 89 9.24 6.11 16.67
N ILE A 90 8.78 7.18 16.00
CA ILE A 90 7.78 7.09 14.91
C ILE A 90 8.28 6.18 13.80
N ARG A 91 9.55 6.32 13.41
CA ARG A 91 10.17 5.49 12.37
C ARG A 91 10.23 4.02 12.76
N ARG A 92 10.45 3.71 14.04
CA ARG A 92 10.59 2.34 14.55
C ARG A 92 9.25 1.67 14.82
N MET A 93 8.29 2.43 15.34
CA MET A 93 6.96 1.92 15.70
C MET A 93 5.90 2.16 14.61
N GLY A 94 6.18 3.07 13.69
CA GLY A 94 5.22 3.47 12.65
C GLY A 94 4.02 4.24 13.16
N ILE A 95 4.08 4.76 14.41
CA ILE A 95 2.95 5.44 15.06
C ILE A 95 3.45 6.74 15.69
N ASP A 96 2.71 7.85 15.49
CA ASP A 96 2.98 9.14 16.15
C ASP A 96 1.99 9.43 17.28
N PRO A 97 2.36 9.21 18.56
CA PRO A 97 1.49 9.47 19.70
C PRO A 97 1.07 10.94 19.85
N ALA A 98 1.88 11.88 19.35
CA ALA A 98 1.59 13.30 19.45
C ALA A 98 0.66 13.82 18.35
N ARG A 99 0.34 12.96 17.37
CA ARG A 99 -0.65 13.20 16.32
C ARG A 99 -1.85 12.26 16.44
N GLY A 100 -2.33 12.01 17.66
CA GLY A 100 -3.48 11.14 17.86
C GLY A 100 -3.25 9.69 17.44
N TRP A 101 -2.04 9.17 17.61
CA TRP A 101 -1.64 7.81 17.24
C TRP A 101 -1.68 7.53 15.74
N GLU A 102 -1.49 8.57 14.92
CA GLU A 102 -1.44 8.44 13.46
C GLU A 102 -0.43 7.36 13.04
N ALA A 103 -0.91 6.42 12.23
CA ALA A 103 -0.13 5.29 11.74
C ALA A 103 0.58 5.64 10.43
N ASN A 104 1.88 5.37 10.35
CA ASN A 104 2.70 5.57 9.17
C ASN A 104 2.90 4.24 8.42
N TYR A 105 1.91 3.82 7.67
CA TYR A 105 1.98 2.61 6.87
C TYR A 105 2.95 2.75 5.70
N GLN A 106 3.73 1.72 5.47
CA GLN A 106 4.70 1.64 4.37
C GLN A 106 4.36 0.49 3.44
N ILE A 107 4.63 0.66 2.14
CA ILE A 107 4.52 -0.44 1.19
C ILE A 107 5.56 -1.49 1.56
N LEU A 108 5.12 -2.75 1.64
CA LEU A 108 5.98 -3.87 1.95
C LEU A 108 7.04 -4.07 0.87
N PRO A 109 8.29 -4.42 1.24
CA PRO A 109 9.34 -4.71 0.28
C PRO A 109 8.90 -5.76 -0.76
N GLY A 110 9.12 -5.46 -2.03
CA GLY A 110 8.74 -6.33 -3.15
C GLY A 110 7.29 -6.18 -3.62
N LYS A 111 6.47 -5.36 -2.94
CA LYS A 111 5.08 -5.08 -3.34
C LYS A 111 4.93 -3.83 -4.22
N GLU A 112 5.99 -3.07 -4.41
CA GLU A 112 5.99 -1.83 -5.17
C GLU A 112 5.51 -2.03 -6.62
N LYS A 113 5.94 -3.13 -7.24
CA LYS A 113 5.54 -3.48 -8.62
C LYS A 113 4.03 -3.75 -8.70
N VAL A 114 3.50 -4.55 -7.76
CA VAL A 114 2.07 -4.88 -7.69
C VAL A 114 1.23 -3.62 -7.47
N VAL A 115 1.62 -2.79 -6.51
CA VAL A 115 0.92 -1.52 -6.23
C VAL A 115 0.94 -0.59 -7.44
N ASN A 116 2.08 -0.46 -8.12
CA ASN A 116 2.21 0.38 -9.31
C ASN A 116 1.38 -0.14 -10.49
N GLU A 117 1.30 -1.46 -10.67
CA GLU A 117 0.43 -2.08 -11.68
C GLU A 117 -1.05 -1.80 -11.36
N LEU A 118 -1.48 -2.02 -10.12
CA LEU A 118 -2.85 -1.75 -9.68
C LEU A 118 -3.22 -0.27 -9.85
N LYS A 119 -2.32 0.66 -9.53
CA LYS A 119 -2.52 2.10 -9.76
C LYS A 119 -2.73 2.43 -11.23
N LYS A 120 -1.94 1.85 -12.13
CA LYS A 120 -2.10 2.06 -13.58
C LYS A 120 -3.43 1.55 -14.09
N LEU A 121 -3.86 0.37 -13.65
CA LEU A 121 -5.16 -0.19 -14.03
C LEU A 121 -6.32 0.62 -13.45
N ALA A 122 -6.22 1.02 -12.18
CA ALA A 122 -7.22 1.85 -11.53
C ALA A 122 -7.37 3.23 -12.18
N ALA A 123 -6.30 3.79 -12.74
CA ALA A 123 -6.37 5.06 -13.47
C ALA A 123 -7.26 4.98 -14.72
N ASN A 124 -7.36 3.81 -15.33
CA ASN A 124 -8.16 3.57 -16.56
C ASN A 124 -9.51 2.89 -16.29
N ALA A 125 -9.84 2.57 -15.03
CA ALA A 125 -11.09 1.93 -14.66
C ALA A 125 -12.12 2.97 -14.17
N ASP A 126 -13.38 2.80 -14.52
CA ASP A 126 -14.50 3.62 -14.01
C ASP A 126 -14.85 3.22 -12.58
N SER A 127 -14.78 1.93 -12.27
CA SER A 127 -15.11 1.35 -10.97
C SER A 127 -14.01 0.39 -10.49
N ILE A 128 -13.83 0.32 -9.18
CA ILE A 128 -12.84 -0.56 -8.54
C ILE A 128 -13.55 -1.40 -7.48
N TYR A 129 -13.59 -2.71 -7.70
CA TYR A 129 -14.19 -3.68 -6.79
C TYR A 129 -13.12 -4.32 -5.93
N LEU A 130 -13.24 -4.13 -4.62
CA LEU A 130 -12.38 -4.78 -3.63
C LEU A 130 -13.06 -6.07 -3.17
N ALA A 131 -12.65 -7.17 -3.78
CA ALA A 131 -13.26 -8.50 -3.65
C ALA A 131 -12.37 -9.45 -2.84
N THR A 132 -11.89 -8.99 -1.70
CA THR A 132 -11.14 -9.77 -0.71
C THR A 132 -12.07 -10.50 0.24
N ASP A 133 -11.56 -11.49 0.98
CA ASP A 133 -12.36 -12.30 1.91
C ASP A 133 -13.08 -11.47 2.97
N LEU A 134 -14.19 -12.01 3.47
CA LEU A 134 -14.99 -11.40 4.53
C LEU A 134 -14.44 -11.81 5.91
N ASP A 135 -13.19 -11.45 6.16
CA ASP A 135 -12.54 -11.62 7.44
C ASP A 135 -11.69 -10.37 7.78
N ARG A 136 -11.05 -10.38 8.94
CA ARG A 136 -10.19 -9.25 9.37
C ARG A 136 -9.06 -8.97 8.40
N GLU A 137 -8.46 -10.01 7.85
CA GLU A 137 -7.34 -9.87 6.94
C GLU A 137 -7.80 -9.28 5.61
N GLY A 138 -8.89 -9.80 5.05
CA GLY A 138 -9.48 -9.30 3.81
C GLY A 138 -9.92 -7.84 3.91
N GLU A 139 -10.53 -7.45 5.03
CA GLU A 139 -10.90 -6.04 5.27
C GLU A 139 -9.67 -5.13 5.38
N ALA A 140 -8.63 -5.58 6.07
CA ALA A 140 -7.38 -4.83 6.15
C ALA A 140 -6.72 -4.66 4.77
N ILE A 141 -6.68 -5.73 3.96
CA ILE A 141 -6.15 -5.70 2.59
C ILE A 141 -6.96 -4.72 1.74
N ALA A 142 -8.30 -4.80 1.77
CA ALA A 142 -9.19 -3.90 1.03
C ALA A 142 -8.95 -2.43 1.39
N TRP A 143 -8.89 -2.13 2.68
CA TRP A 143 -8.62 -0.78 3.16
C TRP A 143 -7.23 -0.28 2.73
N HIS A 144 -6.19 -1.10 2.87
CA HIS A 144 -4.84 -0.75 2.44
C HIS A 144 -4.74 -0.55 0.92
N LEU A 145 -5.49 -1.32 0.12
CA LEU A 145 -5.55 -1.14 -1.33
C LEU A 145 -6.16 0.20 -1.69
N ARG A 146 -7.31 0.55 -1.11
CA ARG A 146 -7.97 1.83 -1.32
C ARG A 146 -7.04 3.00 -1.00
N GLU A 147 -6.41 2.97 0.17
CA GLU A 147 -5.46 4.01 0.60
C GLU A 147 -4.22 4.09 -0.28
N ALA A 148 -3.67 2.96 -0.73
CA ALA A 148 -2.47 2.93 -1.55
C ALA A 148 -2.73 3.36 -3.00
N ILE A 149 -3.85 2.95 -3.58
CA ILE A 149 -4.25 3.32 -4.95
C ILE A 149 -4.71 4.78 -4.98
N GLY A 150 -5.56 5.18 -4.02
CA GLY A 150 -6.09 6.54 -3.92
C GLY A 150 -7.12 6.89 -5.00
N GLY A 151 -7.39 8.17 -5.15
CA GLY A 151 -8.38 8.68 -6.09
C GLY A 151 -9.75 8.91 -5.46
N ASP A 152 -10.80 8.99 -6.28
CA ASP A 152 -12.16 9.24 -5.82
C ASP A 152 -12.76 8.00 -5.14
N ASP A 153 -13.20 8.16 -3.91
CA ASP A 153 -13.80 7.10 -3.08
C ASP A 153 -15.09 6.53 -3.68
N SER A 154 -15.83 7.31 -4.43
CA SER A 154 -17.09 6.90 -5.07
C SER A 154 -16.89 5.77 -6.11
N ARG A 155 -15.66 5.58 -6.59
CA ARG A 155 -15.28 4.53 -7.53
C ARG A 155 -15.06 3.18 -6.87
N TYR A 156 -14.90 3.14 -5.54
CA TYR A 156 -14.59 1.92 -4.80
C TYR A 156 -15.86 1.26 -4.27
N GLN A 157 -15.96 -0.04 -4.51
CA GLN A 157 -17.04 -0.87 -3.98
C GLN A 157 -16.46 -2.10 -3.30
N ARG A 158 -16.97 -2.41 -2.12
CA ARG A 158 -16.63 -3.65 -1.41
C ARG A 158 -17.54 -4.75 -1.92
N VAL A 159 -16.95 -5.79 -2.50
CA VAL A 159 -17.66 -6.97 -2.99
C VAL A 159 -17.42 -8.14 -2.03
N VAL A 160 -18.49 -8.76 -1.60
CA VAL A 160 -18.48 -9.90 -0.68
C VAL A 160 -19.13 -11.10 -1.36
N PHE A 161 -18.47 -12.25 -1.29
CA PHE A 161 -19.00 -13.52 -1.77
C PHE A 161 -18.54 -14.63 -0.83
N ASN A 162 -19.40 -15.62 -0.62
CA ASN A 162 -19.12 -16.76 0.23
C ASN A 162 -18.46 -17.91 -0.52
N GLU A 163 -18.58 -17.91 -1.85
CA GLU A 163 -18.01 -18.95 -2.72
C GLU A 163 -17.65 -18.35 -4.09
N ILE A 164 -16.68 -18.97 -4.77
CA ILE A 164 -16.29 -18.59 -6.13
C ILE A 164 -16.90 -19.58 -7.10
N THR A 165 -18.17 -19.38 -7.41
CA THR A 165 -18.92 -20.18 -8.39
C THR A 165 -19.53 -19.27 -9.46
N LYS A 166 -20.01 -19.89 -10.55
CA LYS A 166 -20.68 -19.12 -11.61
C LYS A 166 -22.02 -18.52 -11.15
N LYS A 167 -22.60 -19.02 -10.06
CA LYS A 167 -23.87 -18.53 -9.52
C LYS A 167 -23.68 -17.35 -8.56
N ALA A 168 -22.55 -17.30 -7.83
CA ALA A 168 -22.19 -16.20 -6.95
C ALA A 168 -21.71 -15.01 -7.75
#